data_e0f4b3a607aa16d3105318c295d5cc71
#
_entry.id   e0f4b3a607aa16d3105318c295d5cc71
#
_cell.length_a   1.000
_cell.length_b   1.000
_cell.length_c   1.000
_cell.angle_alpha   90.00
_cell.angle_beta   90.00
_cell.angle_gamma   90.00
#
_symmetry.space_group_name_H-M   'P 1'
#
loop_
_entity.id
_entity.type
_entity.pdbx_description
1 polymer ?
#
loop_
_entity_poly.entity_id
_entity_poly.type
_entity_poly.pdbx_seq_one_letter_code
_entity_poly.pdbx_strand_id
1 'polypeptide(L)'
;MNGGGGRARRLTRRLAARNGTSRPLHVRRPESVPLRGDRFTTAARMRWLNAASTRIGTTLDLERTAEELADYSVPRLADGAAVDVLESVLRGEEGERVTGAAVPVTRAMAVRAIDALNELEPAPVGEVVDRRERRETLLTTECLRNGRPVLVSRMTLEDYRRVTPTDSAARAMRRQGVHSYMAVPLIARGVLLGSADFVRAGNSPPFNRADLDLASQLAAMAAVFIDNARLYGRERQHVVSLQRSLLPRATPHTPGLGVHAHYAPAVDAHGVGGDWYDVVALPGGRTALVVGDVTGHGLPAAATMGRLRTVARTLMTLDIAPDRVLARLDLATRDLEDDQVATCLCAVYDPADSSYTVASAGHPPPLLVGPDGSARYVDVPVGAPLGAGVIPYDPLRLRGPAGGRLVLYTDGLIKTRTDDVDVQLERLRTSVAAMEPGQLDAGGPLTSPRQDDGRFDEAVLLVAGGHEPPQELRLREWDLPTEGNPASTARKLVTEQLGRWGLDELADVTELVVSELVGNALRYGGGPGRLRLLYDERLQVELADTGPDLPQIQHADVSDEGGRGLQLINLLCRRWGSCRTATGKVVWAEQNLPG
;
A
#
# COMPACT_ATOMS: atom_id res chain seq x y z
N MET A 1 39.18 40.31 -17.96
CA MET A 1 39.43 39.53 -19.17
C MET A 1 38.95 38.11 -18.95
N ASN A 2 37.82 37.87 -19.51
CA ASN A 2 37.31 36.68 -20.20
C ASN A 2 37.62 35.28 -19.65
N GLY A 3 36.55 34.56 -19.31
CA GLY A 3 36.55 33.10 -19.29
C GLY A 3 35.61 32.42 -18.29
N GLY A 4 34.32 32.73 -18.30
CA GLY A 4 33.36 32.07 -17.37
C GLY A 4 31.97 31.88 -17.95
N GLY A 5 31.83 31.47 -19.20
CA GLY A 5 30.53 31.39 -19.87
C GLY A 5 30.17 30.03 -20.51
N GLY A 6 30.89 28.97 -20.16
CA GLY A 6 30.78 27.69 -20.90
C GLY A 6 30.19 26.48 -20.17
N ARG A 7 29.93 26.55 -18.87
CA ARG A 7 29.44 25.38 -18.09
C ARG A 7 27.97 25.39 -17.72
N ALA A 8 27.31 26.52 -17.77
CA ALA A 8 25.88 26.62 -17.44
C ALA A 8 24.93 26.16 -18.56
N ARG A 9 25.36 26.14 -19.81
CA ARG A 9 24.54 25.74 -20.97
C ARG A 9 24.55 24.23 -21.28
N ARG A 10 25.36 23.43 -20.60
CA ARG A 10 25.38 21.96 -20.77
C ARG A 10 24.61 21.18 -19.71
N LEU A 11 24.26 21.80 -18.57
CA LEU A 11 23.41 21.15 -17.55
C LEU A 11 21.91 21.29 -17.81
N THR A 12 21.49 22.37 -18.46
CA THR A 12 20.09 22.57 -18.83
C THR A 12 19.62 21.69 -19.99
N ARG A 13 20.52 21.13 -20.78
CA ARG A 13 20.17 20.18 -21.86
C ARG A 13 20.12 18.71 -21.42
N ARG A 14 20.56 18.38 -20.20
CA ARG A 14 20.48 17.00 -19.66
C ARG A 14 19.30 16.77 -18.72
N LEU A 15 18.64 17.81 -18.24
CA LEU A 15 17.42 17.69 -17.41
C LEU A 15 16.11 17.77 -18.23
N ALA A 16 16.17 18.24 -19.47
CA ALA A 16 15.01 18.23 -20.38
C ALA A 16 14.83 16.91 -21.16
N ALA A 17 15.73 15.93 -20.97
CA ALA A 17 15.69 14.66 -21.70
C ALA A 17 15.19 13.48 -20.85
N ARG A 18 14.58 13.74 -19.68
CA ARG A 18 14.07 12.68 -18.79
C ARG A 18 12.58 12.73 -18.46
N ASN A 19 11.85 13.73 -18.95
CA ASN A 19 10.40 13.75 -18.84
C ASN A 19 9.82 14.10 -20.22
N GLY A 20 9.33 13.12 -20.91
CA GLY A 20 8.62 13.32 -22.16
C GLY A 20 8.98 12.29 -23.24
N THR A 21 8.72 11.03 -22.99
CA THR A 21 8.50 10.07 -24.08
C THR A 21 7.10 10.30 -24.63
N SER A 22 6.91 11.38 -25.39
CA SER A 22 5.92 11.38 -26.44
C SER A 22 6.34 10.25 -27.42
N ARG A 23 5.73 9.08 -27.26
CA ARG A 23 5.82 8.01 -28.28
C ARG A 23 5.37 8.62 -29.61
N PRO A 24 6.15 8.47 -30.69
CA PRO A 24 5.69 8.88 -32.01
C PRO A 24 4.39 8.12 -32.31
N LEU A 25 3.43 8.83 -32.90
CA LEU A 25 2.20 8.25 -33.45
C LEU A 25 2.57 7.05 -34.34
N HIS A 26 2.40 5.84 -33.84
CA HIS A 26 2.69 4.62 -34.58
C HIS A 26 1.60 4.38 -35.61
N VAL A 27 1.85 4.73 -36.86
CA VAL A 27 1.02 4.38 -38.00
C VAL A 27 1.30 2.94 -38.40
N ARG A 28 0.35 2.05 -38.16
CA ARG A 28 0.30 0.75 -38.83
C ARG A 28 -0.24 0.97 -40.25
N ARG A 29 0.48 0.49 -41.26
CA ARG A 29 0.00 0.44 -42.63
C ARG A 29 -1.28 -0.41 -42.71
N PRO A 30 -2.39 0.08 -43.29
CA PRO A 30 -3.62 -0.65 -43.32
C PRO A 30 -3.66 -1.60 -44.52
N GLU A 31 -3.79 -2.88 -44.29
CA GLU A 31 -4.45 -3.78 -45.22
C GLU A 31 -5.96 -3.71 -44.98
N SER A 32 -6.65 -2.73 -45.56
CA SER A 32 -8.09 -2.81 -45.78
C SER A 32 -8.71 -1.48 -46.23
N VAL A 33 -9.59 -1.55 -47.16
CA VAL A 33 -10.42 -0.48 -47.74
C VAL A 33 -11.19 0.26 -46.63
N PRO A 34 -11.18 1.60 -46.62
CA PRO A 34 -11.92 2.40 -45.62
C PRO A 34 -13.43 2.17 -45.72
N LEU A 35 -14.12 2.19 -44.57
CA LEU A 35 -15.60 2.12 -44.44
C LEU A 35 -16.25 3.44 -44.92
N ARG A 36 -15.92 3.92 -46.13
CA ARG A 36 -16.27 5.28 -46.58
C ARG A 36 -17.28 5.24 -47.75
N GLY A 37 -18.42 5.89 -47.56
CA GLY A 37 -19.44 6.14 -48.57
C GLY A 37 -20.62 5.17 -48.58
N ASP A 38 -21.67 5.50 -49.32
CA ASP A 38 -22.99 4.81 -49.42
C ASP A 38 -22.95 3.31 -49.85
N ARG A 39 -21.79 2.75 -50.12
CA ARG A 39 -21.59 1.38 -50.60
C ARG A 39 -21.42 0.31 -49.53
N PHE A 40 -21.52 0.66 -48.23
CA PHE A 40 -21.45 -0.35 -47.20
C PHE A 40 -22.77 -1.06 -47.02
N THR A 41 -22.78 -2.33 -47.39
CA THR A 41 -23.90 -3.22 -47.09
C THR A 41 -24.07 -3.35 -45.57
N THR A 42 -25.29 -3.49 -45.09
CA THR A 42 -25.61 -3.77 -43.70
C THR A 42 -24.77 -4.92 -43.12
N ALA A 43 -24.50 -5.94 -43.94
CA ALA A 43 -23.67 -7.07 -43.60
C ALA A 43 -22.17 -6.70 -43.33
N ALA A 44 -21.61 -5.72 -44.03
CA ALA A 44 -20.25 -5.27 -43.82
C ALA A 44 -20.12 -4.44 -42.53
N ARG A 45 -21.13 -3.61 -42.22
CA ARG A 45 -21.23 -2.85 -40.95
C ARG A 45 -21.32 -3.79 -39.74
N MET A 46 -22.19 -4.81 -39.83
CA MET A 46 -22.35 -5.83 -38.78
C MET A 46 -21.06 -6.60 -38.54
N ARG A 47 -20.36 -7.02 -39.61
CA ARG A 47 -19.07 -7.72 -39.50
C ARG A 47 -18.02 -6.84 -38.82
N TRP A 48 -17.99 -5.54 -39.13
CA TRP A 48 -17.07 -4.60 -38.54
C TRP A 48 -17.36 -4.40 -37.02
N LEU A 49 -18.64 -4.25 -36.64
CA LEU A 49 -19.04 -4.15 -35.21
C LEU A 49 -18.75 -5.44 -34.45
N ASN A 50 -19.02 -6.62 -35.07
CA ASN A 50 -18.69 -7.88 -34.44
C ASN A 50 -17.17 -8.05 -34.24
N ALA A 51 -16.35 -7.59 -35.17
CA ALA A 51 -14.90 -7.61 -35.02
C ALA A 51 -14.42 -6.59 -33.98
N ALA A 52 -15.15 -5.52 -33.71
CA ALA A 52 -14.85 -4.57 -32.64
C ALA A 52 -14.95 -5.22 -31.24
N SER A 53 -15.95 -6.10 -31.03
CA SER A 53 -16.17 -6.75 -29.74
C SER A 53 -15.01 -7.67 -29.28
N THR A 54 -14.13 -8.07 -30.20
CA THR A 54 -12.93 -8.86 -29.89
C THR A 54 -11.66 -8.04 -29.85
N ARG A 55 -11.72 -6.74 -30.12
CA ARG A 55 -10.57 -5.84 -30.21
C ARG A 55 -10.65 -4.65 -29.25
N ILE A 56 -11.84 -4.37 -28.71
CA ILE A 56 -12.09 -3.33 -27.71
C ILE A 56 -12.47 -4.03 -26.43
N GLY A 57 -11.90 -3.60 -25.31
CA GLY A 57 -12.13 -4.20 -24.00
C GLY A 57 -11.38 -5.52 -23.83
N THR A 58 -10.18 -5.63 -24.41
CA THR A 58 -9.34 -6.84 -24.29
C THR A 58 -8.77 -7.01 -22.87
N THR A 59 -8.79 -5.95 -22.07
CA THR A 59 -8.38 -5.92 -20.68
C THR A 59 -9.42 -5.18 -19.83
N LEU A 60 -9.33 -5.31 -18.50
CA LEU A 60 -10.12 -4.52 -17.56
C LEU A 60 -9.41 -3.19 -17.19
N ASP A 61 -8.68 -2.65 -18.15
CA ASP A 61 -8.00 -1.36 -18.05
C ASP A 61 -8.77 -0.32 -18.85
N LEU A 62 -9.12 0.78 -18.19
CA LEU A 62 -9.94 1.84 -18.77
C LEU A 62 -9.17 2.63 -19.83
N GLU A 63 -7.89 2.96 -19.58
CA GLU A 63 -7.02 3.68 -20.51
C GLU A 63 -6.82 2.84 -21.78
N ARG A 64 -6.54 1.57 -21.59
CA ARG A 64 -6.36 0.63 -22.69
C ARG A 64 -7.62 0.49 -23.54
N THR A 65 -8.79 0.41 -22.91
CA THR A 65 -10.07 0.34 -23.62
C THR A 65 -10.35 1.60 -24.44
N ALA A 66 -10.02 2.77 -23.91
CA ALA A 66 -10.15 4.04 -24.64
C ALA A 66 -9.19 4.12 -25.85
N GLU A 67 -7.93 3.66 -25.67
CA GLU A 67 -6.96 3.55 -26.77
C GLU A 67 -7.47 2.59 -27.87
N GLU A 68 -7.96 1.43 -27.49
CA GLU A 68 -8.48 0.41 -28.42
C GLU A 68 -9.69 0.95 -29.21
N LEU A 69 -10.56 1.73 -28.58
CA LEU A 69 -11.67 2.40 -29.28
C LEU A 69 -11.17 3.39 -30.33
N ALA A 70 -10.20 4.25 -29.97
CA ALA A 70 -9.62 5.21 -30.89
C ALA A 70 -8.88 4.52 -32.05
N ASP A 71 -8.03 3.53 -31.75
CA ASP A 71 -7.27 2.74 -32.73
C ASP A 71 -8.18 1.97 -33.70
N TYR A 72 -9.29 1.45 -33.18
CA TYR A 72 -10.24 0.72 -34.01
C TYR A 72 -11.03 1.63 -34.97
N SER A 73 -11.28 2.87 -34.51
CA SER A 73 -12.03 3.88 -35.27
C SER A 73 -11.23 4.50 -36.43
N VAL A 74 -9.93 4.70 -36.24
CA VAL A 74 -9.04 5.32 -37.24
C VAL A 74 -8.23 4.23 -37.97
N PRO A 75 -8.11 4.29 -39.29
CA PRO A 75 -8.69 5.25 -40.24
C PRO A 75 -10.05 4.80 -40.85
N ARG A 76 -10.69 3.80 -40.33
CA ARG A 76 -11.85 3.15 -40.98
C ARG A 76 -13.12 4.00 -40.91
N LEU A 77 -13.47 4.47 -39.74
CA LEU A 77 -14.65 5.29 -39.47
C LEU A 77 -14.35 6.78 -39.65
N ALA A 78 -13.19 7.22 -39.15
CA ALA A 78 -12.80 8.62 -39.08
C ALA A 78 -11.33 8.81 -39.44
N ASP A 79 -10.90 10.05 -39.75
CA ASP A 79 -9.52 10.41 -39.99
C ASP A 79 -8.80 10.81 -38.69
N GLY A 80 -9.59 11.21 -37.66
CA GLY A 80 -9.14 11.42 -36.30
C GLY A 80 -10.21 11.06 -35.30
N ALA A 81 -9.80 10.58 -34.14
CA ALA A 81 -10.64 10.21 -33.00
C ALA A 81 -10.02 10.66 -31.69
N ALA A 82 -10.84 11.14 -30.77
CA ALA A 82 -10.49 11.43 -29.39
C ALA A 82 -11.50 10.78 -28.44
N VAL A 83 -11.04 10.25 -27.34
CA VAL A 83 -11.88 9.63 -26.31
C VAL A 83 -11.63 10.34 -24.99
N ASP A 84 -12.68 10.93 -24.46
CA ASP A 84 -12.70 11.61 -23.18
C ASP A 84 -13.56 10.84 -22.18
N VAL A 85 -13.07 10.68 -20.95
CA VAL A 85 -13.81 10.02 -19.85
C VAL A 85 -14.06 11.05 -18.74
N LEU A 86 -15.20 10.96 -18.08
CA LEU A 86 -15.54 11.84 -16.96
C LEU A 86 -14.56 11.65 -15.80
N GLU A 87 -14.12 12.74 -15.19
CA GLU A 87 -13.19 12.70 -14.05
C GLU A 87 -13.79 11.97 -12.85
N SER A 88 -15.11 12.03 -12.64
CA SER A 88 -15.84 11.24 -11.62
C SER A 88 -15.71 9.74 -11.84
N VAL A 89 -15.79 9.30 -13.10
CA VAL A 89 -15.62 7.87 -13.49
C VAL A 89 -14.22 7.36 -13.15
N LEU A 90 -13.19 8.17 -13.41
CA LEU A 90 -11.79 7.84 -13.09
C LEU A 90 -11.53 7.76 -11.57
N ARG A 91 -12.28 8.51 -10.77
CA ARG A 91 -12.23 8.41 -9.30
C ARG A 91 -13.03 7.23 -8.74
N GLY A 92 -13.64 6.41 -9.60
CA GLY A 92 -14.49 5.30 -9.17
C GLY A 92 -15.86 5.71 -8.64
N GLU A 93 -16.23 6.99 -8.78
CA GLU A 93 -17.56 7.50 -8.43
C GLU A 93 -18.62 6.96 -9.42
N GLU A 94 -19.89 6.99 -9.03
CA GLU A 94 -20.95 6.72 -9.99
C GLU A 94 -20.93 7.81 -11.06
N GLY A 95 -20.89 7.40 -12.35
CA GLY A 95 -20.96 8.37 -13.45
C GLY A 95 -22.24 9.20 -13.35
N GLU A 96 -22.22 10.40 -13.90
CA GLU A 96 -23.35 11.33 -13.81
C GLU A 96 -24.55 10.78 -14.57
N ARG A 97 -25.72 10.79 -13.96
CA ARG A 97 -26.97 10.67 -14.70
C ARG A 97 -27.12 11.89 -15.59
N VAL A 98 -27.51 11.69 -16.84
CA VAL A 98 -27.75 12.77 -17.80
C VAL A 98 -28.87 13.67 -17.28
N THR A 99 -28.52 14.73 -16.53
CA THR A 99 -29.50 15.64 -15.89
C THR A 99 -29.54 17.03 -16.49
N GLY A 100 -28.68 17.35 -17.45
CA GLY A 100 -28.69 18.61 -18.19
C GLY A 100 -28.19 19.85 -17.46
N ALA A 101 -27.85 19.79 -16.18
CA ALA A 101 -27.61 20.98 -15.36
C ALA A 101 -26.14 21.41 -15.22
N ALA A 102 -25.19 20.48 -15.22
CA ALA A 102 -23.77 20.76 -15.00
C ALA A 102 -22.93 20.56 -16.27
N VAL A 103 -21.83 21.30 -16.40
CA VAL A 103 -20.79 21.02 -17.41
C VAL A 103 -19.84 19.98 -16.83
N PRO A 104 -19.79 18.78 -17.38
CA PRO A 104 -18.94 17.72 -16.83
C PRO A 104 -17.47 18.02 -17.12
N VAL A 105 -16.61 17.68 -16.16
CA VAL A 105 -15.16 17.70 -16.31
C VAL A 105 -14.73 16.34 -16.85
N THR A 106 -13.93 16.34 -17.90
CA THR A 106 -13.43 15.12 -18.53
C THR A 106 -11.91 15.08 -18.50
N ARG A 107 -11.35 13.91 -18.72
CA ARG A 107 -9.92 13.68 -18.96
C ARG A 107 -9.77 13.06 -20.35
N ALA A 108 -8.81 13.59 -21.11
CA ALA A 108 -8.45 13.02 -22.40
C ALA A 108 -7.75 11.67 -22.19
N MET A 109 -8.35 10.58 -22.67
CA MET A 109 -7.84 9.22 -22.45
C MET A 109 -7.11 8.67 -23.67
N ALA A 110 -7.59 8.99 -24.86
CA ALA A 110 -6.95 8.54 -26.09
C ALA A 110 -7.15 9.53 -27.23
N VAL A 111 -6.14 9.66 -28.06
CA VAL A 111 -6.19 10.43 -29.32
C VAL A 111 -5.50 9.63 -30.41
N ARG A 112 -6.15 9.52 -31.58
CA ARG A 112 -5.59 8.92 -32.79
C ARG A 112 -5.94 9.76 -34.01
N ALA A 113 -5.00 9.87 -34.93
CA ALA A 113 -5.21 10.54 -36.20
C ALA A 113 -4.36 9.90 -37.30
N ILE A 114 -4.75 10.10 -38.57
CA ILE A 114 -3.92 9.77 -39.71
C ILE A 114 -2.76 10.77 -39.83
N ASP A 115 -1.68 10.41 -40.51
CA ASP A 115 -0.47 11.26 -40.67
C ASP A 115 -0.78 12.65 -41.26
N ALA A 116 -1.80 12.75 -42.10
CA ALA A 116 -2.23 14.02 -42.69
C ALA A 116 -2.78 15.03 -41.67
N LEU A 117 -3.07 14.60 -40.43
CA LEU A 117 -3.59 15.42 -39.35
C LEU A 117 -2.59 15.62 -38.20
N ASN A 118 -1.30 15.63 -38.51
CA ASN A 118 -0.18 15.72 -37.55
C ASN A 118 -0.03 17.08 -36.86
N GLU A 119 -0.63 18.15 -37.41
CA GLU A 119 -0.61 19.50 -36.81
C GLU A 119 -1.87 19.80 -35.97
N LEU A 120 -2.76 18.84 -35.76
CA LEU A 120 -3.85 19.01 -34.81
C LEU A 120 -3.28 19.13 -33.40
N GLU A 121 -3.86 20.03 -32.64
CA GLU A 121 -3.52 20.28 -31.23
C GLU A 121 -4.65 19.72 -30.34
N PRO A 122 -4.77 18.39 -30.19
CA PRO A 122 -5.73 17.81 -29.25
C PRO A 122 -5.26 18.05 -27.81
N ALA A 123 -6.16 17.91 -26.85
CA ALA A 123 -5.77 17.86 -25.44
C ALA A 123 -4.76 16.70 -25.23
N PRO A 124 -3.65 16.90 -24.54
CA PRO A 124 -2.71 15.84 -24.22
C PRO A 124 -3.39 14.71 -23.44
N VAL A 125 -3.05 13.47 -23.77
CA VAL A 125 -3.55 12.31 -23.04
C VAL A 125 -3.17 12.41 -21.57
N GLY A 126 -4.13 12.23 -20.67
CA GLY A 126 -3.98 12.39 -19.23
C GLY A 126 -4.34 13.80 -18.72
N GLU A 127 -4.55 14.79 -19.60
CA GLU A 127 -4.92 16.16 -19.19
C GLU A 127 -6.41 16.26 -18.84
N VAL A 128 -6.70 16.98 -17.76
CA VAL A 128 -8.07 17.32 -17.36
C VAL A 128 -8.61 18.43 -18.22
N VAL A 129 -9.72 18.20 -18.90
CA VAL A 129 -10.38 19.18 -19.77
C VAL A 129 -11.58 19.77 -19.03
N ASP A 130 -11.37 20.94 -18.44
CA ASP A 130 -12.42 21.74 -17.79
C ASP A 130 -13.01 22.76 -18.79
N ARG A 131 -14.29 22.61 -19.07
CA ARG A 131 -15.00 23.44 -20.07
C ARG A 131 -15.94 24.46 -19.43
N ARG A 132 -15.92 24.60 -18.09
CA ARG A 132 -16.87 25.46 -17.33
C ARG A 132 -16.70 26.94 -17.56
N GLU A 133 -15.49 27.40 -17.85
CA GLU A 133 -15.17 28.83 -17.99
C GLU A 133 -15.42 29.41 -19.39
N ARG A 134 -15.90 28.62 -20.35
CA ARG A 134 -16.09 29.10 -21.73
C ARG A 134 -17.45 29.79 -21.95
N ARG A 135 -17.41 30.88 -22.72
CA ARG A 135 -18.62 31.62 -23.16
C ARG A 135 -19.46 30.84 -24.17
N GLU A 136 -18.82 30.07 -25.04
CA GLU A 136 -19.47 29.25 -26.07
C GLU A 136 -19.48 27.77 -25.66
N THR A 137 -20.62 27.12 -25.77
CA THR A 137 -20.75 25.70 -25.45
C THR A 137 -20.11 24.85 -26.56
N LEU A 138 -19.11 24.07 -26.22
CA LEU A 138 -18.50 23.11 -27.14
C LEU A 138 -19.51 22.02 -27.53
N LEU A 139 -19.40 21.51 -28.77
CA LEU A 139 -20.25 20.43 -29.27
C LEU A 139 -20.09 19.14 -28.44
N THR A 140 -18.89 18.83 -27.98
CA THR A 140 -18.65 17.74 -27.03
C THR A 140 -19.38 17.97 -25.70
N THR A 141 -19.39 19.21 -25.19
CA THR A 141 -20.13 19.55 -23.98
C THR A 141 -21.64 19.40 -24.17
N GLU A 142 -22.15 19.77 -25.33
CA GLU A 142 -23.56 19.57 -25.70
C GLU A 142 -23.92 18.08 -25.75
N CYS A 143 -23.05 17.25 -26.37
CA CYS A 143 -23.17 15.80 -26.41
C CYS A 143 -23.22 15.20 -24.98
N LEU A 144 -22.29 15.57 -24.12
CA LEU A 144 -22.20 15.11 -22.74
C LEU A 144 -23.41 15.55 -21.90
N ARG A 145 -23.80 16.83 -21.99
CA ARG A 145 -24.92 17.38 -21.21
C ARG A 145 -26.27 16.76 -21.56
N ASN A 146 -26.49 16.51 -22.85
CA ASN A 146 -27.77 16.01 -23.35
C ASN A 146 -27.79 14.45 -23.43
N GLY A 147 -26.64 13.80 -23.33
CA GLY A 147 -26.49 12.35 -23.55
C GLY A 147 -26.91 11.92 -24.97
N ARG A 148 -26.79 12.83 -25.94
CA ARG A 148 -27.20 12.60 -27.33
C ARG A 148 -26.05 12.87 -28.29
N PRO A 149 -25.93 12.08 -29.35
CA PRO A 149 -24.91 12.31 -30.34
C PRO A 149 -25.13 13.61 -31.11
N VAL A 150 -24.04 14.28 -31.47
CA VAL A 150 -23.98 15.50 -32.26
C VAL A 150 -23.33 15.20 -33.61
N LEU A 151 -23.91 15.68 -34.70
CA LEU A 151 -23.40 15.52 -36.06
C LEU A 151 -23.31 16.88 -36.76
N VAL A 152 -22.11 17.22 -37.23
CA VAL A 152 -21.84 18.36 -38.12
C VAL A 152 -21.27 17.79 -39.43
N SER A 153 -22.14 17.54 -40.41
CA SER A 153 -21.75 16.98 -41.70
C SER A 153 -20.80 17.89 -42.47
N ARG A 154 -21.02 19.23 -42.42
CA ARG A 154 -20.11 20.23 -42.99
C ARG A 154 -19.90 21.35 -42.01
N MET A 155 -18.64 21.56 -41.58
CA MET A 155 -18.30 22.58 -40.59
C MET A 155 -18.31 23.99 -41.17
N THR A 156 -18.96 24.89 -40.48
CA THR A 156 -18.89 26.33 -40.68
C THR A 156 -17.74 26.94 -39.87
N LEU A 157 -17.45 28.23 -40.08
CA LEU A 157 -16.44 28.96 -39.28
C LEU A 157 -16.76 28.98 -37.78
N GLU A 158 -18.02 29.00 -37.42
CA GLU A 158 -18.51 28.94 -36.04
C GLU A 158 -18.31 27.56 -35.45
N ASP A 159 -18.53 26.48 -36.21
CA ASP A 159 -18.40 25.10 -35.74
C ASP A 159 -16.96 24.79 -35.33
N TYR A 160 -15.91 25.33 -36.01
CA TYR A 160 -14.54 25.12 -35.60
C TYR A 160 -14.27 25.67 -34.18
N ARG A 161 -14.88 26.80 -33.81
CA ARG A 161 -14.74 27.34 -32.45
C ARG A 161 -15.50 26.53 -31.42
N ARG A 162 -16.58 25.85 -31.83
CA ARG A 162 -17.37 24.98 -30.95
C ARG A 162 -16.83 23.58 -30.83
N VAL A 163 -15.90 23.16 -31.67
CA VAL A 163 -15.24 21.84 -31.59
C VAL A 163 -13.94 21.89 -30.77
N THR A 164 -13.24 23.01 -30.81
CA THR A 164 -11.90 23.10 -30.19
C THR A 164 -11.86 24.03 -28.98
N PRO A 165 -10.98 23.74 -27.99
CA PRO A 165 -10.88 24.60 -26.80
C PRO A 165 -10.17 25.94 -27.05
N THR A 166 -9.44 26.13 -28.14
CA THR A 166 -8.68 27.36 -28.42
C THR A 166 -8.84 27.83 -29.87
N ASP A 167 -8.68 29.13 -30.11
CA ASP A 167 -8.66 29.67 -31.49
C ASP A 167 -7.45 29.16 -32.29
N SER A 168 -6.35 28.79 -31.64
CA SER A 168 -5.19 28.18 -32.28
C SER A 168 -5.56 26.81 -32.85
N ALA A 169 -6.16 25.94 -32.03
CA ALA A 169 -6.61 24.62 -32.45
C ALA A 169 -7.69 24.69 -33.53
N ALA A 170 -8.61 25.68 -33.46
CA ALA A 170 -9.60 25.91 -34.52
C ALA A 170 -8.95 26.26 -35.87
N ARG A 171 -7.94 27.12 -35.86
CA ARG A 171 -7.17 27.45 -37.06
C ARG A 171 -6.35 26.25 -37.59
N ALA A 172 -5.75 25.48 -36.71
CA ALA A 172 -5.02 24.26 -37.09
C ALA A 172 -5.94 23.24 -37.77
N MET A 173 -7.09 22.97 -37.16
CA MET A 173 -8.12 22.07 -37.70
C MET A 173 -8.58 22.47 -39.12
N ARG A 174 -8.82 23.78 -39.30
CA ARG A 174 -9.19 24.32 -40.61
C ARG A 174 -8.06 24.21 -41.64
N ARG A 175 -6.80 24.52 -41.27
CA ARG A 175 -5.65 24.41 -42.18
C ARG A 175 -5.44 22.97 -42.65
N GLN A 176 -5.67 22.00 -41.79
CA GLN A 176 -5.55 20.58 -42.12
C GLN A 176 -6.75 20.01 -42.87
N GLY A 177 -7.70 20.87 -43.23
CA GLY A 177 -8.84 20.51 -44.08
C GLY A 177 -9.87 19.62 -43.36
N VAL A 178 -9.94 19.65 -42.04
CA VAL A 178 -11.05 19.03 -41.32
C VAL A 178 -12.34 19.73 -41.72
N HIS A 179 -13.33 18.99 -42.15
CA HIS A 179 -14.58 19.56 -42.68
C HIS A 179 -15.85 18.92 -42.13
N SER A 180 -15.73 17.84 -41.36
CA SER A 180 -16.87 17.13 -40.78
C SER A 180 -16.50 16.63 -39.38
N TYR A 181 -17.47 16.69 -38.46
CA TYR A 181 -17.31 16.33 -37.06
C TYR A 181 -18.53 15.58 -36.53
N MET A 182 -18.30 14.65 -35.63
CA MET A 182 -19.36 14.05 -34.81
C MET A 182 -18.83 13.73 -33.42
N ALA A 183 -19.71 13.87 -32.42
CA ALA A 183 -19.48 13.44 -31.05
C ALA A 183 -20.55 12.44 -30.63
N VAL A 184 -20.15 11.36 -29.98
CA VAL A 184 -21.08 10.35 -29.46
C VAL A 184 -20.83 10.14 -27.97
N PRO A 185 -21.89 10.02 -27.15
CA PRO A 185 -21.71 9.81 -25.72
C PRO A 185 -21.37 8.35 -25.45
N LEU A 186 -20.52 8.12 -24.46
CA LEU A 186 -20.24 6.80 -23.89
C LEU A 186 -21.21 6.56 -22.73
N ILE A 187 -22.27 5.80 -23.00
CA ILE A 187 -23.32 5.54 -22.00
C ILE A 187 -23.44 4.02 -21.81
N ALA A 188 -23.32 3.56 -20.57
CA ALA A 188 -23.60 2.19 -20.18
C ALA A 188 -24.60 2.16 -19.01
N ARG A 189 -25.56 1.25 -19.05
CA ARG A 189 -26.58 1.07 -17.99
C ARG A 189 -27.29 2.36 -17.58
N GLY A 190 -27.45 3.31 -18.52
CA GLY A 190 -28.08 4.62 -18.26
C GLY A 190 -27.18 5.65 -17.59
N VAL A 191 -25.90 5.34 -17.43
CA VAL A 191 -24.87 6.22 -16.82
C VAL A 191 -23.96 6.76 -17.92
N LEU A 192 -23.74 8.09 -17.92
CA LEU A 192 -22.78 8.76 -18.79
C LEU A 192 -21.37 8.55 -18.25
N LEU A 193 -20.48 8.06 -19.08
CA LEU A 193 -19.08 7.79 -18.73
C LEU A 193 -18.10 8.74 -19.42
N GLY A 194 -18.48 9.30 -20.56
CA GLY A 194 -17.61 10.15 -21.37
C GLY A 194 -18.17 10.40 -22.77
N SER A 195 -17.28 10.75 -23.69
CA SER A 195 -17.57 10.91 -25.12
C SER A 195 -16.46 10.36 -26.01
N ALA A 196 -16.82 10.05 -27.26
CA ALA A 196 -15.87 9.83 -28.34
C ALA A 196 -16.15 10.82 -29.47
N ASP A 197 -15.14 11.56 -29.86
CA ASP A 197 -15.19 12.61 -30.88
C ASP A 197 -14.47 12.15 -32.13
N PHE A 198 -15.05 12.41 -33.29
CA PHE A 198 -14.53 11.96 -34.57
C PHE A 198 -14.50 13.10 -35.59
N VAL A 199 -13.43 13.14 -36.38
CA VAL A 199 -13.25 14.14 -37.45
C VAL A 199 -12.94 13.45 -38.78
N ARG A 200 -13.40 14.09 -39.88
CA ARG A 200 -13.01 13.77 -41.27
C ARG A 200 -12.40 15.00 -41.95
N ALA A 201 -11.39 14.74 -42.78
CA ALA A 201 -10.59 15.79 -43.42
C ALA A 201 -10.29 15.43 -44.89
N GLY A 202 -9.81 16.42 -45.64
CA GLY A 202 -9.32 16.24 -47.01
C GLY A 202 -10.37 15.67 -47.97
N ASN A 203 -10.04 14.53 -48.57
CA ASN A 203 -10.92 13.87 -49.54
C ASN A 203 -11.91 12.86 -48.93
N SER A 204 -11.96 12.74 -47.64
CA SER A 204 -12.95 11.90 -46.96
C SER A 204 -14.36 12.45 -47.17
N PRO A 205 -15.38 11.60 -47.44
CA PRO A 205 -16.75 12.11 -47.53
C PRO A 205 -17.23 12.63 -46.16
N PRO A 206 -18.09 13.67 -46.13
CA PRO A 206 -18.64 14.15 -44.88
C PRO A 206 -19.39 13.04 -44.12
N PHE A 207 -19.41 13.11 -42.79
CA PHE A 207 -20.23 12.20 -41.99
C PHE A 207 -21.72 12.34 -42.33
N ASN A 208 -22.39 11.21 -42.36
CA ASN A 208 -23.83 11.14 -42.55
C ASN A 208 -24.51 10.44 -41.36
N ARG A 209 -25.85 10.34 -41.38
CA ARG A 209 -26.63 9.72 -40.30
C ARG A 209 -26.25 8.26 -40.02
N ALA A 210 -25.96 7.52 -41.08
CA ALA A 210 -25.58 6.12 -40.97
C ALA A 210 -24.17 5.92 -40.35
N ASP A 211 -23.25 6.90 -40.56
CA ASP A 211 -21.96 6.92 -39.86
C ASP A 211 -22.16 7.23 -38.35
N LEU A 212 -23.07 8.16 -38.02
CA LEU A 212 -23.42 8.47 -36.66
C LEU A 212 -24.02 7.28 -35.90
N ASP A 213 -24.95 6.55 -36.56
CA ASP A 213 -25.57 5.36 -35.99
C ASP A 213 -24.51 4.26 -35.73
N LEU A 214 -23.56 4.09 -36.66
CA LEU A 214 -22.44 3.15 -36.50
C LEU A 214 -21.50 3.56 -35.36
N ALA A 215 -21.14 4.82 -35.28
CA ALA A 215 -20.32 5.36 -34.19
C ALA A 215 -21.02 5.22 -32.84
N SER A 216 -22.33 5.46 -32.79
CA SER A 216 -23.12 5.32 -31.55
C SER A 216 -23.16 3.87 -31.05
N GLN A 217 -23.28 2.91 -31.95
CA GLN A 217 -23.25 1.48 -31.61
C GLN A 217 -21.85 1.07 -31.09
N LEU A 218 -20.79 1.54 -31.75
CA LEU A 218 -19.40 1.31 -31.31
C LEU A 218 -19.14 1.90 -29.94
N ALA A 219 -19.57 3.15 -29.73
CA ALA A 219 -19.44 3.87 -28.47
C ALA A 219 -20.23 3.20 -27.32
N ALA A 220 -21.45 2.73 -27.59
CA ALA A 220 -22.24 1.99 -26.61
C ALA A 220 -21.57 0.66 -26.20
N MET A 221 -20.94 -0.03 -27.13
CA MET A 221 -20.19 -1.25 -26.84
C MET A 221 -18.93 -0.93 -26.00
N ALA A 222 -18.14 0.06 -26.40
CA ALA A 222 -16.96 0.48 -25.66
C ALA A 222 -17.32 1.00 -24.24
N ALA A 223 -18.46 1.70 -24.12
CA ALA A 223 -18.96 2.17 -22.83
C ALA A 223 -19.22 1.02 -21.84
N VAL A 224 -19.72 -0.14 -22.31
CA VAL A 224 -19.90 -1.31 -21.44
C VAL A 224 -18.56 -1.82 -20.91
N PHE A 225 -17.52 -1.86 -21.73
CA PHE A 225 -16.19 -2.30 -21.32
C PHE A 225 -15.54 -1.28 -20.35
N ILE A 226 -15.70 0.02 -20.63
CA ILE A 226 -15.25 1.11 -19.74
C ILE A 226 -15.96 1.03 -18.38
N ASP A 227 -17.28 0.79 -18.37
CA ASP A 227 -18.04 0.65 -17.12
C ASP A 227 -17.64 -0.61 -16.35
N ASN A 228 -17.39 -1.72 -17.03
CA ASN A 228 -16.87 -2.92 -16.38
C ASN A 228 -15.49 -2.68 -15.78
N ALA A 229 -14.58 -2.03 -16.48
CA ALA A 229 -13.25 -1.66 -15.97
C ALA A 229 -13.35 -0.73 -14.73
N ARG A 230 -14.26 0.24 -14.77
CA ARG A 230 -14.55 1.15 -13.64
C ARG A 230 -15.07 0.39 -12.41
N LEU A 231 -16.09 -0.46 -12.60
CA LEU A 231 -16.68 -1.24 -11.51
C LEU A 231 -15.64 -2.15 -10.86
N TYR A 232 -14.84 -2.81 -11.70
CA TYR A 232 -13.75 -3.65 -11.26
C TYR A 232 -12.67 -2.88 -10.49
N GLY A 233 -12.25 -1.72 -11.02
CA GLY A 233 -11.29 -0.84 -10.34
C GLY A 233 -11.81 -0.35 -8.97
N ARG A 234 -13.10 -0.02 -8.88
CA ARG A 234 -13.75 0.38 -7.62
C ARG A 234 -13.79 -0.75 -6.60
N GLU A 235 -14.18 -1.95 -7.02
CA GLU A 235 -14.19 -3.13 -6.16
C GLU A 235 -12.79 -3.41 -5.61
N ARG A 236 -11.79 -3.38 -6.49
CA ARG A 236 -10.38 -3.54 -6.11
C ARG A 236 -9.93 -2.49 -5.10
N GLN A 237 -10.30 -1.22 -5.28
CA GLN A 237 -9.95 -0.16 -4.32
C GLN A 237 -10.57 -0.39 -2.94
N HIS A 238 -11.83 -0.82 -2.87
CA HIS A 238 -12.49 -1.14 -1.61
C HIS A 238 -11.77 -2.29 -0.89
N VAL A 239 -11.42 -3.30 -1.63
CA VAL A 239 -10.74 -4.49 -1.16
C VAL A 239 -9.34 -4.16 -0.63
N VAL A 240 -8.53 -3.41 -1.38
CA VAL A 240 -7.20 -2.92 -0.94
C VAL A 240 -7.31 -2.00 0.28
N SER A 241 -8.34 -1.15 0.34
CA SER A 241 -8.58 -0.27 1.48
C SER A 241 -8.92 -1.07 2.74
N LEU A 242 -9.76 -2.09 2.62
CA LEU A 242 -10.09 -3.01 3.72
C LEU A 242 -8.82 -3.70 4.24
N GLN A 243 -8.03 -4.28 3.35
CA GLN A 243 -6.80 -4.97 3.71
C GLN A 243 -5.80 -4.05 4.41
N ARG A 244 -5.57 -2.84 3.88
CA ARG A 244 -4.73 -1.84 4.55
C ARG A 244 -5.25 -1.49 5.95
N SER A 245 -6.54 -1.53 6.17
CA SER A 245 -7.12 -1.29 7.50
C SER A 245 -6.86 -2.43 8.48
N LEU A 246 -6.63 -3.64 7.98
CA LEU A 246 -6.29 -4.81 8.75
C LEU A 246 -4.80 -4.93 9.07
N LEU A 247 -3.92 -4.21 8.39
CA LEU A 247 -2.48 -4.17 8.65
C LEU A 247 -2.10 -3.10 9.70
N PRO A 248 -0.91 -3.16 10.31
CA PRO A 248 -0.44 -2.14 11.25
C PRO A 248 -0.37 -0.77 10.59
N ARG A 249 -0.91 0.26 11.24
CA ARG A 249 -0.85 1.65 10.75
C ARG A 249 0.52 2.28 10.89
N ALA A 250 1.29 1.86 11.87
CA ALA A 250 2.64 2.32 12.14
C ALA A 250 3.40 1.25 12.93
N THR A 251 4.70 1.17 12.71
CA THR A 251 5.61 0.38 13.54
C THR A 251 5.76 1.08 14.89
N PRO A 252 5.58 0.38 16.02
CA PRO A 252 5.81 0.98 17.32
C PRO A 252 7.30 1.32 17.50
N HIS A 253 7.60 2.20 18.43
CA HIS A 253 8.98 2.41 18.86
C HIS A 253 9.52 1.12 19.48
N THR A 254 10.68 0.66 19.00
CA THR A 254 11.32 -0.61 19.35
C THR A 254 12.74 -0.34 19.85
N PRO A 255 12.94 -0.27 21.18
CA PRO A 255 14.24 0.06 21.76
C PRO A 255 15.37 -0.85 21.26
N GLY A 256 16.44 -0.27 20.75
CA GLY A 256 17.61 -1.01 20.26
C GLY A 256 17.40 -1.88 19.01
N LEU A 257 16.21 -1.78 18.37
CA LEU A 257 15.90 -2.53 17.16
C LEU A 257 15.24 -1.62 16.11
N GLY A 258 15.90 -1.40 14.97
CA GLY A 258 15.25 -0.80 13.81
C GLY A 258 14.32 -1.83 13.14
N VAL A 259 13.06 -1.46 12.90
CA VAL A 259 12.11 -2.35 12.23
C VAL A 259 11.48 -1.64 11.04
N HIS A 260 11.67 -2.21 9.87
CA HIS A 260 11.13 -1.72 8.61
C HIS A 260 10.19 -2.77 8.01
N ALA A 261 8.97 -2.37 7.72
CA ALA A 261 7.95 -3.25 7.18
C ALA A 261 7.49 -2.77 5.81
N HIS A 262 7.47 -3.67 4.86
CA HIS A 262 7.04 -3.41 3.49
C HIS A 262 5.97 -4.42 3.10
N TYR A 263 4.92 -3.90 2.50
CA TYR A 263 3.80 -4.67 2.02
C TYR A 263 3.58 -4.36 0.54
N ALA A 264 3.63 -5.39 -0.30
CA ALA A 264 3.33 -5.31 -1.72
C ALA A 264 1.99 -6.03 -1.98
N PRO A 265 0.93 -5.30 -2.38
CA PRO A 265 -0.36 -5.92 -2.68
C PRO A 265 -0.27 -6.78 -3.94
N ALA A 266 -1.09 -7.83 -4.02
CA ALA A 266 -1.23 -8.66 -5.21
C ALA A 266 -1.61 -7.80 -6.43
N VAL A 267 -1.02 -8.13 -7.58
CA VAL A 267 -1.30 -7.42 -8.85
C VAL A 267 -2.62 -7.93 -9.47
N ASP A 268 -3.11 -9.07 -9.05
CA ASP A 268 -4.25 -9.77 -9.64
C ASP A 268 -5.62 -9.18 -9.27
N ALA A 269 -6.62 -9.55 -10.04
CA ALA A 269 -7.99 -9.08 -10.03
C ALA A 269 -8.72 -9.17 -8.70
N HIS A 270 -8.35 -10.12 -7.88
CA HIS A 270 -9.00 -10.39 -6.60
C HIS A 270 -8.32 -9.73 -5.40
N GLY A 271 -7.18 -9.06 -5.62
CA GLY A 271 -6.53 -7.95 -4.86
C GLY A 271 -6.37 -8.04 -3.34
N VAL A 272 -6.91 -9.04 -2.68
CA VAL A 272 -6.76 -9.28 -1.24
C VAL A 272 -6.12 -10.62 -1.03
N GLY A 273 -5.01 -10.63 -0.32
CA GLY A 273 -4.37 -11.86 0.10
C GLY A 273 -4.56 -12.14 1.60
N GLY A 274 -3.94 -13.23 2.01
CA GLY A 274 -3.86 -13.70 3.38
C GLY A 274 -2.62 -13.26 4.15
N ASP A 275 -1.73 -12.52 3.52
CA ASP A 275 -0.44 -12.12 4.07
C ASP A 275 -0.58 -11.04 5.15
N TRP A 276 0.11 -11.21 6.26
CA TRP A 276 0.14 -10.18 7.31
C TRP A 276 1.48 -10.12 8.04
N TYR A 277 1.68 -9.02 8.71
CA TYR A 277 2.72 -8.85 9.72
C TYR A 277 2.19 -8.09 10.92
N ASP A 278 2.89 -8.19 12.04
CA ASP A 278 2.70 -7.30 13.17
C ASP A 278 4.01 -7.07 13.93
N VAL A 279 4.11 -5.91 14.55
CA VAL A 279 5.22 -5.52 15.41
C VAL A 279 4.63 -5.04 16.73
N VAL A 280 5.03 -5.67 17.82
CA VAL A 280 4.47 -5.39 19.15
C VAL A 280 5.60 -5.07 20.12
N ALA A 281 5.57 -3.86 20.69
CA ALA A 281 6.47 -3.50 21.76
C ALA A 281 6.05 -4.23 23.04
N LEU A 282 6.99 -4.96 23.63
CA LEU A 282 6.83 -5.74 24.84
C LEU A 282 7.55 -5.07 26.00
N PRO A 283 7.23 -5.44 27.25
CA PRO A 283 8.01 -5.05 28.42
C PRO A 283 9.48 -5.45 28.28
N GLY A 284 10.36 -4.72 28.94
CA GLY A 284 11.82 -4.94 28.86
C GLY A 284 12.47 -4.40 27.59
N GLY A 285 11.79 -3.50 26.86
CA GLY A 285 12.25 -3.06 25.55
C GLY A 285 12.26 -4.17 24.51
N ARG A 286 11.69 -5.33 24.84
CA ARG A 286 11.58 -6.46 23.88
C ARG A 286 10.59 -6.13 22.79
N THR A 287 10.81 -6.74 21.63
CA THR A 287 9.97 -6.54 20.45
C THR A 287 9.50 -7.88 19.90
N ALA A 288 8.20 -8.05 19.77
CA ALA A 288 7.64 -9.19 19.06
C ALA A 288 7.40 -8.84 17.60
N LEU A 289 7.80 -9.75 16.71
CA LEU A 289 7.66 -9.71 15.27
C LEU A 289 6.83 -10.92 14.83
N VAL A 290 5.83 -10.68 14.02
CA VAL A 290 4.98 -11.74 13.45
C VAL A 290 4.89 -11.55 11.96
N VAL A 291 5.01 -12.64 11.22
CA VAL A 291 4.70 -12.71 9.80
C VAL A 291 3.88 -13.98 9.57
N GLY A 292 2.87 -13.91 8.73
CA GLY A 292 2.07 -15.07 8.39
C GLY A 292 1.37 -14.93 7.06
N ASP A 293 0.83 -16.05 6.58
CA ASP A 293 0.12 -16.16 5.32
C ASP A 293 -1.03 -17.17 5.47
N VAL A 294 -2.23 -16.76 5.07
CA VAL A 294 -3.44 -17.62 5.00
C VAL A 294 -3.58 -18.14 3.58
N THR A 295 -3.68 -19.44 3.41
CA THR A 295 -3.91 -20.03 2.09
C THR A 295 -5.17 -19.52 1.43
N GLY A 296 -5.05 -19.18 0.12
CA GLY A 296 -6.16 -18.65 -0.65
C GLY A 296 -6.09 -17.13 -0.84
N HIS A 297 -7.11 -16.57 -1.44
CA HIS A 297 -7.18 -15.14 -1.79
C HIS A 297 -8.61 -14.62 -1.63
N GLY A 298 -8.74 -13.31 -1.63
CA GLY A 298 -10.04 -12.65 -1.54
C GLY A 298 -10.48 -12.40 -0.10
N LEU A 299 -11.73 -11.99 0.03
CA LEU A 299 -12.31 -11.55 1.29
C LEU A 299 -12.27 -12.62 2.41
N PRO A 300 -12.49 -13.92 2.14
CA PRO A 300 -12.38 -14.96 3.17
C PRO A 300 -10.97 -15.06 3.78
N ALA A 301 -9.92 -15.08 2.94
CA ALA A 301 -8.54 -15.12 3.41
C ALA A 301 -8.19 -13.88 4.26
N ALA A 302 -8.58 -12.68 3.82
CA ALA A 302 -8.39 -11.45 4.59
C ALA A 302 -9.13 -11.42 5.93
N ALA A 303 -10.34 -11.95 5.98
CA ALA A 303 -11.10 -12.03 7.23
C ALA A 303 -10.41 -12.97 8.25
N THR A 304 -9.91 -14.10 7.78
CA THR A 304 -9.14 -15.05 8.60
C THR A 304 -7.80 -14.46 9.03
N MET A 305 -7.07 -13.82 8.13
CA MET A 305 -5.86 -13.06 8.43
C MET A 305 -6.09 -12.03 9.54
N GLY A 306 -7.14 -11.22 9.43
CA GLY A 306 -7.48 -10.21 10.45
C GLY A 306 -7.77 -10.81 11.83
N ARG A 307 -8.45 -11.96 11.88
CA ARG A 307 -8.68 -12.72 13.13
C ARG A 307 -7.37 -13.24 13.72
N LEU A 308 -6.57 -13.96 12.94
CA LEU A 308 -5.31 -14.54 13.40
C LEU A 308 -4.33 -13.46 13.87
N ARG A 309 -4.18 -12.38 13.12
CA ARG A 309 -3.36 -11.24 13.52
C ARG A 309 -3.82 -10.63 14.85
N THR A 310 -5.12 -10.42 15.03
CA THR A 310 -5.67 -9.84 16.27
C THR A 310 -5.40 -10.74 17.46
N VAL A 311 -5.60 -12.05 17.32
CA VAL A 311 -5.28 -13.03 18.36
C VAL A 311 -3.79 -13.07 18.66
N ALA A 312 -2.93 -13.14 17.63
CA ALA A 312 -1.47 -13.11 17.79
C ALA A 312 -1.02 -11.88 18.57
N ARG A 313 -1.47 -10.69 18.16
CA ARG A 313 -1.16 -9.42 18.83
C ARG A 313 -1.59 -9.42 20.30
N THR A 314 -2.80 -9.90 20.58
CA THR A 314 -3.32 -9.99 21.96
C THR A 314 -2.48 -10.93 22.81
N LEU A 315 -2.12 -12.11 22.30
CA LEU A 315 -1.29 -13.07 23.01
C LEU A 315 0.12 -12.54 23.25
N MET A 316 0.70 -11.83 22.29
CA MET A 316 2.02 -11.24 22.44
C MET A 316 2.02 -10.10 23.47
N THR A 317 1.01 -9.24 23.48
CA THR A 317 0.89 -8.21 24.53
C THR A 317 0.77 -8.79 25.94
N LEU A 318 0.38 -10.05 26.08
CA LEU A 318 0.39 -10.79 27.34
C LEU A 318 1.75 -11.43 27.66
N ASP A 319 2.79 -11.14 26.85
CA ASP A 319 4.16 -11.66 26.99
C ASP A 319 4.23 -13.19 26.92
N ILE A 320 3.39 -13.80 26.09
CA ILE A 320 3.40 -15.24 25.87
C ILE A 320 4.53 -15.59 24.90
N ALA A 321 5.28 -16.64 25.21
CA ALA A 321 6.40 -17.10 24.38
C ALA A 321 5.96 -17.50 22.96
N PRO A 322 6.79 -17.30 21.92
CA PRO A 322 6.44 -17.52 20.51
C PRO A 322 5.83 -18.90 20.21
N ASP A 323 6.40 -19.96 20.74
CA ASP A 323 5.91 -21.35 20.61
C ASP A 323 4.48 -21.52 21.15
N ARG A 324 4.21 -20.91 22.29
CA ARG A 324 2.87 -20.94 22.92
C ARG A 324 1.89 -20.02 22.20
N VAL A 325 2.35 -18.92 21.61
CA VAL A 325 1.49 -18.08 20.74
C VAL A 325 1.03 -18.91 19.56
N LEU A 326 1.93 -19.63 18.86
CA LEU A 326 1.56 -20.49 17.74
C LEU A 326 0.59 -21.60 18.16
N ALA A 327 0.85 -22.27 19.28
CA ALA A 327 -0.06 -23.31 19.80
C ALA A 327 -1.47 -22.79 20.11
N ARG A 328 -1.60 -21.54 20.59
CA ARG A 328 -2.90 -20.91 20.82
C ARG A 328 -3.56 -20.42 19.54
N LEU A 329 -2.78 -19.98 18.57
CA LEU A 329 -3.27 -19.64 17.23
C LEU A 329 -3.82 -20.89 16.53
N ASP A 330 -3.14 -22.04 16.61
CA ASP A 330 -3.63 -23.31 16.06
C ASP A 330 -4.98 -23.70 16.67
N LEU A 331 -5.16 -23.48 17.97
CA LEU A 331 -6.46 -23.70 18.61
C LEU A 331 -7.54 -22.73 18.10
N ALA A 332 -7.18 -21.48 17.83
CA ALA A 332 -8.12 -20.47 17.32
C ALA A 332 -8.49 -20.68 15.84
N THR A 333 -7.73 -21.48 15.10
CA THR A 333 -8.06 -21.85 13.73
C THR A 333 -9.08 -22.97 13.60
N ARG A 334 -9.38 -23.71 14.67
CA ARG A 334 -10.35 -24.82 14.64
C ARG A 334 -11.78 -24.41 14.31
N ASP A 335 -12.11 -23.14 14.52
CA ASP A 335 -13.41 -22.54 14.19
C ASP A 335 -13.41 -21.85 12.81
N LEU A 336 -12.34 -22.05 12.01
CA LEU A 336 -12.28 -21.57 10.63
C LEU A 336 -12.98 -22.54 9.68
N GLU A 337 -13.30 -22.07 8.47
CA GLU A 337 -13.82 -22.93 7.41
C GLU A 337 -12.84 -24.06 7.09
N ASP A 338 -13.34 -25.26 6.84
CA ASP A 338 -12.59 -26.53 6.79
C ASP A 338 -11.39 -26.56 5.84
N ASP A 339 -11.28 -25.60 4.91
CA ASP A 339 -10.24 -25.58 3.87
C ASP A 339 -9.13 -24.52 4.10
N GLN A 340 -9.17 -23.76 5.21
CA GLN A 340 -8.19 -22.69 5.43
C GLN A 340 -7.07 -23.14 6.36
N VAL A 341 -5.86 -23.11 5.82
CA VAL A 341 -4.60 -23.35 6.52
C VAL A 341 -3.80 -22.05 6.53
N ALA A 342 -3.05 -21.78 7.58
CA ALA A 342 -2.19 -20.61 7.63
C ALA A 342 -0.77 -20.98 8.05
N THR A 343 0.22 -20.29 7.48
CA THR A 343 1.59 -20.34 7.97
C THR A 343 1.87 -19.14 8.85
N CYS A 344 2.70 -19.30 9.88
CA CYS A 344 3.03 -18.19 10.77
C CYS A 344 4.41 -18.37 11.39
N LEU A 345 5.18 -17.28 11.43
CA LEU A 345 6.43 -17.20 12.16
C LEU A 345 6.34 -16.08 13.19
N CYS A 346 6.68 -16.42 14.43
CA CYS A 346 6.74 -15.51 15.55
C CYS A 346 8.17 -15.39 16.06
N ALA A 347 8.67 -14.16 16.23
CA ALA A 347 10.00 -13.90 16.80
C ALA A 347 9.90 -12.85 17.92
N VAL A 348 10.62 -13.02 19.00
CA VAL A 348 10.79 -12.02 20.06
C VAL A 348 12.25 -11.64 20.17
N TYR A 349 12.55 -10.38 19.94
CA TYR A 349 13.86 -9.77 20.17
C TYR A 349 13.99 -9.33 21.62
N ASP A 350 15.12 -9.66 22.25
CA ASP A 350 15.50 -9.17 23.57
C ASP A 350 16.75 -8.30 23.46
N PRO A 351 16.65 -6.98 23.74
CA PRO A 351 17.80 -6.08 23.62
C PRO A 351 18.85 -6.30 24.72
N ALA A 352 18.53 -7.00 25.82
CA ALA A 352 19.47 -7.22 26.93
C ALA A 352 20.68 -8.07 26.50
N ASP A 353 20.47 -9.00 25.58
CA ASP A 353 21.53 -9.87 25.06
C ASP A 353 21.56 -9.98 23.53
N SER A 354 20.81 -9.12 22.84
CA SER A 354 20.67 -9.06 21.39
C SER A 354 20.25 -10.40 20.78
N SER A 355 19.36 -11.13 21.47
CA SER A 355 18.88 -12.44 21.03
C SER A 355 17.46 -12.38 20.47
N TYR A 356 17.19 -13.32 19.56
CA TYR A 356 15.85 -13.61 19.06
C TYR A 356 15.41 -14.99 19.55
N THR A 357 14.17 -15.10 20.01
CA THR A 357 13.49 -16.39 20.21
C THR A 357 12.46 -16.53 19.11
N VAL A 358 12.61 -17.55 18.25
CA VAL A 358 11.80 -17.72 17.03
C VAL A 358 11.10 -19.07 17.07
N ALA A 359 9.83 -19.08 16.65
CA ALA A 359 9.06 -20.32 16.43
C ALA A 359 8.31 -20.22 15.09
N SER A 360 8.16 -21.37 14.40
CA SER A 360 7.57 -21.44 13.05
C SER A 360 6.47 -22.49 12.98
N ALA A 361 5.34 -22.12 12.39
CA ALA A 361 4.22 -22.97 12.01
C ALA A 361 4.14 -23.04 10.48
N GLY A 362 4.93 -23.90 9.86
CA GLY A 362 4.94 -24.12 8.41
C GLY A 362 5.42 -22.93 7.56
N HIS A 363 5.98 -21.89 8.17
CA HIS A 363 6.36 -20.66 7.48
C HIS A 363 7.77 -20.74 6.88
N PRO A 364 8.06 -20.02 5.76
CA PRO A 364 9.39 -19.97 5.18
C PRO A 364 10.48 -19.56 6.19
N PRO A 365 11.71 -20.12 6.09
CA PRO A 365 12.78 -19.84 7.03
C PRO A 365 13.25 -18.38 6.92
N PRO A 366 13.48 -17.69 8.05
CA PRO A 366 13.96 -16.31 8.03
C PRO A 366 15.43 -16.24 7.60
N LEU A 367 15.83 -15.11 7.02
CA LEU A 367 17.22 -14.81 6.67
C LEU A 367 17.90 -14.01 7.79
N LEU A 368 19.09 -14.41 8.16
CA LEU A 368 20.00 -13.64 8.99
C LEU A 368 21.08 -13.02 8.11
N VAL A 369 21.16 -11.69 8.12
CA VAL A 369 22.12 -10.91 7.33
C VAL A 369 23.14 -10.31 8.27
N GLY A 370 24.42 -10.58 8.00
CA GLY A 370 25.54 -10.01 8.73
C GLY A 370 25.85 -8.57 8.30
N PRO A 371 26.59 -7.81 9.10
CA PRO A 371 27.04 -6.46 8.74
C PRO A 371 28.00 -6.47 7.52
N ASP A 372 28.59 -7.60 7.22
CA ASP A 372 29.46 -7.85 6.05
C ASP A 372 28.67 -8.18 4.77
N GLY A 373 27.34 -8.15 4.82
CA GLY A 373 26.46 -8.54 3.71
C GLY A 373 26.28 -10.06 3.58
N SER A 374 26.90 -10.87 4.42
CA SER A 374 26.64 -12.32 4.42
C SER A 374 25.18 -12.61 4.76
N ALA A 375 24.51 -13.43 3.96
CA ALA A 375 23.12 -13.80 4.19
C ALA A 375 22.99 -15.34 4.28
N ARG A 376 22.32 -15.82 5.32
CA ARG A 376 22.06 -17.26 5.51
C ARG A 376 20.65 -17.48 6.06
N TYR A 377 20.05 -18.58 5.68
CA TYR A 377 18.80 -19.03 6.28
C TYR A 377 19.05 -19.52 7.71
N VAL A 378 18.07 -19.25 8.57
CA VAL A 378 18.06 -19.76 9.95
C VAL A 378 17.29 -21.07 9.95
N ASP A 379 17.90 -22.13 10.43
CA ASP A 379 17.28 -23.44 10.57
C ASP A 379 16.38 -23.47 11.82
N VAL A 380 15.19 -22.87 11.69
CA VAL A 380 14.15 -22.87 12.74
C VAL A 380 13.41 -24.19 12.66
N PRO A 381 13.20 -24.92 13.78
CA PRO A 381 12.35 -26.10 13.77
C PRO A 381 10.97 -25.79 13.20
N VAL A 382 10.62 -26.42 12.08
CA VAL A 382 9.36 -26.14 11.39
C VAL A 382 8.26 -27.05 11.94
N GLY A 383 7.29 -26.44 12.65
CA GLY A 383 6.04 -27.11 13.05
C GLY A 383 5.04 -27.17 11.90
N ALA A 384 3.96 -27.94 12.10
CA ALA A 384 2.88 -27.99 11.14
C ALA A 384 2.22 -26.60 10.97
N PRO A 385 1.68 -26.28 9.79
CA PRO A 385 0.88 -25.08 9.61
C PRO A 385 -0.30 -24.99 10.61
N LEU A 386 -0.73 -23.78 10.92
CA LEU A 386 -1.88 -23.53 11.77
C LEU A 386 -3.14 -24.12 11.13
N GLY A 387 -3.97 -24.77 11.94
CA GLY A 387 -5.16 -25.49 11.48
C GLY A 387 -4.93 -26.99 11.26
N ALA A 388 -3.68 -27.43 11.19
CA ALA A 388 -3.37 -28.86 11.08
C ALA A 388 -3.56 -29.63 12.41
N GLY A 389 -3.71 -28.94 13.53
CA GLY A 389 -3.93 -29.53 14.86
C GLY A 389 -2.74 -30.29 15.42
N VAL A 390 -1.53 -30.05 14.93
CA VAL A 390 -0.30 -30.72 15.34
C VAL A 390 0.57 -29.80 16.17
N ILE A 391 0.60 -30.00 17.46
CA ILE A 391 1.42 -29.30 18.46
C ILE A 391 2.32 -30.30 19.18
N PRO A 392 3.47 -29.91 19.78
CA PRO A 392 3.97 -28.55 20.04
C PRO A 392 4.76 -27.93 18.88
N TYR A 393 5.09 -26.64 19.05
CA TYR A 393 6.05 -25.90 18.23
C TYR A 393 7.33 -25.71 19.06
N ASP A 394 8.50 -25.99 18.48
CA ASP A 394 9.77 -25.89 19.18
C ASP A 394 10.43 -24.53 18.91
N PRO A 395 10.72 -23.73 19.95
CA PRO A 395 11.38 -22.44 19.76
C PRO A 395 12.88 -22.60 19.57
N LEU A 396 13.47 -21.75 18.70
CA LEU A 396 14.89 -21.58 18.53
C LEU A 396 15.33 -20.24 19.13
N ARG A 397 16.35 -20.27 20.00
CA ARG A 397 17.02 -19.04 20.43
C ARG A 397 18.31 -18.84 19.65
N LEU A 398 18.47 -17.66 19.04
CA LEU A 398 19.64 -17.27 18.28
C LEU A 398 20.09 -15.87 18.65
N ARG A 399 21.39 -15.60 18.59
CA ARG A 399 21.93 -14.25 18.70
C ARG A 399 22.12 -13.66 17.31
N GLY A 400 21.61 -12.44 17.11
CA GLY A 400 21.91 -11.65 15.92
C GLY A 400 23.34 -11.14 15.97
N PRO A 401 24.07 -11.08 14.84
CA PRO A 401 25.34 -10.38 14.79
C PRO A 401 25.11 -8.88 15.05
N ALA A 402 26.05 -8.23 15.73
CA ALA A 402 26.00 -6.79 15.94
C ALA A 402 25.95 -6.07 14.57
N GLY A 403 25.00 -5.13 14.38
CA GLY A 403 24.75 -4.48 13.09
C GLY A 403 24.09 -5.38 12.03
N GLY A 404 23.77 -6.63 12.36
CA GLY A 404 23.07 -7.55 11.47
C GLY A 404 21.56 -7.32 11.44
N ARG A 405 20.88 -8.00 10.51
CA ARG A 405 19.42 -7.92 10.29
C ARG A 405 18.79 -9.30 10.28
N LEU A 406 17.62 -9.41 10.86
CA LEU A 406 16.73 -10.56 10.68
C LEU A 406 15.65 -10.16 9.68
N VAL A 407 15.54 -10.94 8.60
CA VAL A 407 14.57 -10.70 7.51
C VAL A 407 13.51 -11.78 7.57
N LEU A 408 12.27 -11.36 7.78
CA LEU A 408 11.09 -12.20 7.76
C LEU A 408 10.28 -11.84 6.50
N TYR A 409 9.67 -12.82 5.87
CA TYR A 409 8.95 -12.58 4.60
C TYR A 409 7.92 -13.67 4.36
N THR A 410 6.89 -13.33 3.58
CA THR A 410 5.91 -14.30 3.09
C THR A 410 6.34 -14.90 1.76
N ASP A 411 5.74 -16.00 1.38
CA ASP A 411 6.11 -16.76 0.19
C ASP A 411 5.84 -16.01 -1.13
N GLY A 412 4.95 -15.00 -1.13
CA GLY A 412 4.75 -14.12 -2.28
C GLY A 412 6.02 -13.39 -2.72
N LEU A 413 7.03 -13.25 -1.85
CA LEU A 413 8.31 -12.69 -2.22
C LEU A 413 9.18 -13.64 -3.06
N ILE A 414 8.95 -14.95 -2.94
CA ILE A 414 9.75 -16.02 -3.57
C ILE A 414 8.96 -16.78 -4.64
N LYS A 415 7.62 -16.86 -4.57
CA LYS A 415 6.81 -17.63 -5.53
C LYS A 415 7.01 -17.17 -6.97
N THR A 416 7.32 -18.14 -7.84
CA THR A 416 7.25 -18.01 -9.30
C THR A 416 6.46 -19.21 -9.86
N ARG A 417 5.93 -19.08 -11.07
CA ARG A 417 5.14 -20.17 -11.70
C ARG A 417 5.96 -21.38 -12.13
N THR A 418 7.27 -21.25 -12.24
CA THR A 418 8.09 -22.19 -13.01
C THR A 418 9.26 -22.78 -12.24
N ASP A 419 9.70 -22.14 -11.16
CA ASP A 419 10.94 -22.52 -10.50
C ASP A 419 10.70 -23.33 -9.22
N ASP A 420 11.63 -24.22 -8.89
CA ASP A 420 11.67 -24.95 -7.63
C ASP A 420 11.87 -24.01 -6.44
N VAL A 421 11.29 -24.33 -5.29
CA VAL A 421 11.35 -23.53 -4.06
C VAL A 421 12.81 -23.29 -3.62
N ASP A 422 13.67 -24.27 -3.73
CA ASP A 422 15.08 -24.13 -3.36
C ASP A 422 15.81 -23.12 -4.24
N VAL A 423 15.52 -23.09 -5.54
CA VAL A 423 16.07 -22.11 -6.48
C VAL A 423 15.59 -20.70 -6.14
N GLN A 424 14.32 -20.57 -5.77
CA GLN A 424 13.71 -19.28 -5.40
C GLN A 424 14.30 -18.74 -4.10
N LEU A 425 14.48 -19.60 -3.09
CA LEU A 425 15.13 -19.27 -1.83
C LEU A 425 16.57 -18.80 -2.07
N GLU A 426 17.33 -19.51 -2.89
CA GLU A 426 18.71 -19.13 -3.19
C GLU A 426 18.81 -17.79 -3.94
N ARG A 427 17.87 -17.51 -4.83
CA ARG A 427 17.76 -16.19 -5.49
C ARG A 427 17.47 -15.07 -4.48
N LEU A 428 16.53 -15.28 -3.57
CA LEU A 428 16.24 -14.31 -2.52
C LEU A 428 17.48 -14.05 -1.66
N ARG A 429 18.14 -15.11 -1.19
CA ARG A 429 19.37 -15.02 -0.39
C ARG A 429 20.44 -14.21 -1.11
N THR A 430 20.69 -14.52 -2.38
CA THR A 430 21.70 -13.83 -3.21
C THR A 430 21.32 -12.37 -3.44
N SER A 431 20.04 -12.08 -3.68
CA SER A 431 19.56 -10.72 -3.87
C SER A 431 19.71 -9.87 -2.60
N VAL A 432 19.38 -10.44 -1.43
CA VAL A 432 19.53 -9.79 -0.14
C VAL A 432 21.00 -9.55 0.20
N ALA A 433 21.88 -10.54 -0.07
CA ALA A 433 23.32 -10.42 0.15
C ALA A 433 23.99 -9.34 -0.73
N ALA A 434 23.41 -9.03 -1.88
CA ALA A 434 23.91 -7.99 -2.80
C ALA A 434 23.42 -6.59 -2.47
N MET A 435 22.51 -6.42 -1.50
CA MET A 435 21.94 -5.12 -1.12
C MET A 435 22.77 -4.46 -0.04
N GLU A 436 22.96 -3.13 -0.20
CA GLU A 436 23.42 -2.29 0.90
C GLU A 436 22.38 -2.28 2.04
N PRO A 437 22.80 -2.19 3.31
CA PRO A 437 21.89 -2.21 4.46
C PRO A 437 20.72 -1.25 4.34
N GLY A 438 20.94 0.00 3.93
CA GLY A 438 19.87 0.99 3.76
C GLY A 438 18.91 0.69 2.61
N GLN A 439 19.35 -0.05 1.59
CA GLN A 439 18.48 -0.51 0.50
C GLN A 439 17.54 -1.61 0.97
N LEU A 440 18.04 -2.51 1.81
CA LEU A 440 17.25 -3.56 2.43
C LEU A 440 16.20 -2.98 3.38
N ASP A 441 16.60 -2.01 4.21
CA ASP A 441 15.70 -1.30 5.13
C ASP A 441 14.60 -0.54 4.37
N ALA A 442 14.89 -0.01 3.17
CA ALA A 442 13.92 0.62 2.28
C ALA A 442 13.06 -0.38 1.47
N GLY A 443 13.20 -1.69 1.67
CA GLY A 443 12.50 -2.73 0.89
C GLY A 443 13.06 -2.92 -0.52
N GLY A 444 13.79 -1.97 -1.06
CA GLY A 444 14.51 -1.98 -2.32
C GLY A 444 13.75 -2.62 -3.49
N PRO A 445 14.47 -3.28 -4.42
CA PRO A 445 13.85 -3.95 -5.55
C PRO A 445 13.05 -5.21 -5.17
N LEU A 446 13.12 -5.69 -3.92
CA LEU A 446 12.40 -6.90 -3.49
C LEU A 446 10.87 -6.69 -3.47
N THR A 447 10.43 -5.48 -3.16
CA THR A 447 9.01 -5.14 -3.06
C THR A 447 8.47 -4.35 -4.27
N SER A 448 9.34 -4.05 -5.25
CA SER A 448 8.93 -3.38 -6.49
C SER A 448 8.29 -4.37 -7.46
N PRO A 449 7.14 -4.04 -8.07
CA PRO A 449 6.52 -4.90 -9.09
C PRO A 449 7.48 -5.05 -10.28
N ARG A 450 8.05 -6.21 -10.47
CA ARG A 450 8.80 -6.55 -11.67
C ARG A 450 7.82 -7.05 -12.72
N GLN A 451 7.70 -6.35 -13.83
CA GLN A 451 6.81 -6.72 -14.93
C GLN A 451 7.17 -8.06 -15.60
N ASP A 452 8.40 -8.54 -15.42
CA ASP A 452 8.90 -9.74 -16.08
C ASP A 452 8.90 -11.01 -15.21
N ASP A 453 8.78 -10.90 -13.88
CA ASP A 453 8.99 -12.04 -12.97
C ASP A 453 7.72 -12.86 -12.66
N GLY A 454 6.57 -12.51 -13.25
CA GLY A 454 5.31 -13.24 -13.03
C GLY A 454 4.84 -13.27 -11.58
N ARG A 455 5.26 -12.31 -10.75
CA ARG A 455 4.75 -12.15 -9.38
C ARG A 455 3.31 -11.73 -9.42
N PHE A 456 2.44 -12.58 -8.93
CA PHE A 456 1.01 -12.35 -8.88
C PHE A 456 0.47 -12.26 -7.45
N ASP A 457 1.25 -12.77 -6.48
CA ASP A 457 0.83 -12.85 -5.09
C ASP A 457 1.27 -11.62 -4.28
N GLU A 458 0.54 -11.39 -3.23
CA GLU A 458 0.86 -10.45 -2.17
C GLU A 458 2.17 -10.83 -1.49
N ALA A 459 2.92 -9.87 -1.00
CA ALA A 459 4.16 -10.14 -0.30
C ALA A 459 4.37 -9.20 0.88
N VAL A 460 4.84 -9.75 1.98
CA VAL A 460 5.34 -9.03 3.16
C VAL A 460 6.84 -9.20 3.26
N LEU A 461 7.53 -8.10 3.56
CA LEU A 461 8.94 -8.08 3.94
C LEU A 461 9.08 -7.30 5.23
N LEU A 462 9.58 -7.94 6.27
CA LEU A 462 9.85 -7.34 7.56
C LEU A 462 11.35 -7.46 7.87
N VAL A 463 12.04 -6.33 7.95
CA VAL A 463 13.47 -6.25 8.23
C VAL A 463 13.65 -5.71 9.64
N ALA A 464 14.25 -6.50 10.52
CA ALA A 464 14.55 -6.13 11.88
C ALA A 464 16.07 -6.18 12.11
N GLY A 465 16.69 -5.03 12.38
CA GLY A 465 18.13 -4.90 12.54
C GLY A 465 18.53 -4.01 13.70
N GLY A 466 19.73 -4.24 14.23
CA GLY A 466 20.33 -3.31 15.17
C GLY A 466 20.67 -1.99 14.48
N HIS A 467 20.47 -0.87 15.18
CA HIS A 467 20.94 0.44 14.70
C HIS A 467 22.47 0.47 14.69
N GLU A 468 23.07 1.01 13.61
CA GLU A 468 24.47 1.41 13.59
C GLU A 468 24.59 2.94 13.59
N PRO A 469 25.37 3.53 14.49
CA PRO A 469 25.77 2.99 15.79
C PRO A 469 24.54 2.83 16.65
N PRO A 470 24.53 1.96 17.65
CA PRO A 470 23.43 1.97 18.60
C PRO A 470 23.36 3.40 19.13
N GLN A 471 22.29 4.16 18.83
CA GLN A 471 21.85 5.19 19.75
C GLN A 471 21.77 4.43 21.05
N GLU A 472 22.69 4.72 21.98
CA GLU A 472 23.05 3.82 23.06
C GLU A 472 21.78 3.45 23.83
N LEU A 473 21.19 2.29 23.50
CA LEU A 473 20.20 1.70 24.39
C LEU A 473 20.91 1.51 25.73
N ARG A 474 20.63 2.39 26.65
CA ARG A 474 21.20 2.30 27.98
C ARG A 474 20.24 1.49 28.83
N LEU A 475 20.67 0.30 29.21
CA LEU A 475 19.90 -0.61 30.05
C LEU A 475 20.61 -0.78 31.39
N ARG A 476 19.85 -0.69 32.50
CA ARG A 476 20.29 -1.07 33.82
C ARG A 476 19.23 -1.87 34.54
N GLU A 477 19.67 -2.90 35.23
CA GLU A 477 18.83 -3.79 36.03
C GLU A 477 19.38 -3.93 37.45
N TRP A 478 18.46 -4.05 38.39
CA TRP A 478 18.78 -4.30 39.81
C TRP A 478 17.73 -5.23 40.40
N ASP A 479 18.18 -6.24 41.12
CA ASP A 479 17.31 -7.03 41.98
C ASP A 479 17.11 -6.22 43.30
N LEU A 480 15.87 -5.86 43.60
CA LEU A 480 15.54 -5.11 44.78
C LEU A 480 15.47 -6.02 46.03
N PRO A 481 15.93 -5.53 47.21
CA PRO A 481 15.82 -6.31 48.41
C PRO A 481 14.34 -6.49 48.81
N THR A 482 14.03 -7.64 49.34
CA THR A 482 12.69 -7.94 49.89
C THR A 482 12.53 -7.46 51.33
N GLU A 483 13.64 -7.22 52.02
CA GLU A 483 13.68 -6.74 53.39
C GLU A 483 14.18 -5.28 53.45
N GLY A 484 13.81 -4.56 54.51
CA GLY A 484 14.19 -3.18 54.74
C GLY A 484 13.29 -2.16 54.06
N ASN A 485 13.84 -1.19 53.33
CA ASN A 485 13.09 -0.17 52.61
C ASN A 485 13.41 -0.22 51.12
N PRO A 486 12.77 -1.14 50.38
CA PRO A 486 13.02 -1.32 48.94
C PRO A 486 12.76 -0.05 48.12
N ALA A 487 11.75 0.76 48.49
CA ALA A 487 11.42 1.99 47.80
C ALA A 487 12.53 3.04 47.93
N SER A 488 13.13 3.17 49.12
CA SER A 488 14.27 4.07 49.31
C SER A 488 15.50 3.60 48.52
N THR A 489 15.75 2.29 48.51
CA THR A 489 16.85 1.71 47.72
C THR A 489 16.63 1.96 46.23
N ALA A 490 15.43 1.70 45.72
CA ALA A 490 15.08 1.90 44.32
C ALA A 490 15.24 3.37 43.88
N ARG A 491 14.78 4.34 44.69
CA ARG A 491 14.98 5.76 44.40
C ARG A 491 16.47 6.10 44.25
N LYS A 492 17.31 5.70 45.22
CA LYS A 492 18.75 5.97 45.16
C LYS A 492 19.40 5.42 43.91
N LEU A 493 19.10 4.15 43.56
CA LEU A 493 19.65 3.51 42.36
C LEU A 493 19.26 4.25 41.10
N VAL A 494 18.00 4.66 41.01
CA VAL A 494 17.45 5.37 39.84
C VAL A 494 18.07 6.76 39.73
N THR A 495 18.09 7.55 40.79
CA THR A 495 18.67 8.91 40.77
C THR A 495 20.15 8.88 40.39
N GLU A 496 20.94 7.99 41.02
CA GLU A 496 22.35 7.82 40.63
C GLU A 496 22.52 7.45 39.18
N GLN A 497 21.64 6.59 38.63
CA GLN A 497 21.74 6.15 37.24
C GLN A 497 21.34 7.24 36.28
N LEU A 498 20.28 8.00 36.57
CA LEU A 498 19.85 9.15 35.77
C LEU A 498 20.95 10.23 35.74
N GLY A 499 21.58 10.53 36.84
CA GLY A 499 22.75 11.42 36.88
C GLY A 499 23.91 10.95 36.01
N ARG A 500 24.21 9.63 35.98
CA ARG A 500 25.21 9.05 35.07
C ARG A 500 24.83 9.13 33.59
N TRP A 501 23.55 9.17 33.28
CA TRP A 501 23.03 9.31 31.92
C TRP A 501 22.84 10.77 31.51
N GLY A 502 22.98 11.74 32.43
CA GLY A 502 22.73 13.15 32.17
C GLY A 502 21.25 13.50 32.09
N LEU A 503 20.41 12.75 32.81
CA LEU A 503 18.95 12.88 32.82
C LEU A 503 18.44 13.38 34.19
N ASP A 504 19.19 14.26 34.84
CA ASP A 504 18.87 14.76 36.17
C ASP A 504 17.48 15.43 36.25
N GLU A 505 17.02 16.04 35.15
CA GLU A 505 15.70 16.68 35.07
C GLU A 505 14.53 15.70 35.22
N LEU A 506 14.76 14.41 34.95
CA LEU A 506 13.74 13.37 35.11
C LEU A 506 13.74 12.73 36.50
N ALA A 507 14.71 13.05 37.36
CA ALA A 507 14.92 12.37 38.62
C ALA A 507 13.68 12.41 39.53
N ASP A 508 13.11 13.59 39.76
CA ASP A 508 11.99 13.79 40.68
C ASP A 508 10.75 12.99 40.25
N VAL A 509 10.42 13.04 38.95
CA VAL A 509 9.27 12.30 38.40
C VAL A 509 9.51 10.79 38.43
N THR A 510 10.75 10.37 38.09
CA THR A 510 11.10 8.95 38.07
C THR A 510 11.15 8.36 39.49
N GLU A 511 11.65 9.10 40.48
CA GLU A 511 11.60 8.70 41.88
C GLU A 511 10.17 8.46 42.36
N LEU A 512 9.25 9.34 41.98
CA LEU A 512 7.84 9.18 42.31
C LEU A 512 7.26 7.93 41.65
N VAL A 513 7.49 7.77 40.36
CA VAL A 513 7.04 6.57 39.60
C VAL A 513 7.57 5.29 40.23
N VAL A 514 8.87 5.22 40.51
CA VAL A 514 9.49 4.05 41.14
C VAL A 514 8.92 3.79 42.54
N SER A 515 8.70 4.85 43.34
CA SER A 515 8.10 4.70 44.66
C SER A 515 6.71 4.09 44.62
N GLU A 516 5.89 4.53 43.67
CA GLU A 516 4.53 3.98 43.47
C GLU A 516 4.55 2.54 42.95
N LEU A 517 5.42 2.22 41.98
CA LEU A 517 5.57 0.86 41.48
C LEU A 517 6.02 -0.11 42.59
N VAL A 518 7.05 0.26 43.36
CA VAL A 518 7.55 -0.55 44.51
C VAL A 518 6.50 -0.64 45.60
N GLY A 519 5.80 0.44 45.93
CA GLY A 519 4.69 0.45 46.87
C GLY A 519 3.57 -0.50 46.48
N ASN A 520 3.24 -0.57 45.19
CA ASN A 520 2.24 -1.50 44.66
C ASN A 520 2.72 -2.97 44.71
N ALA A 521 3.99 -3.22 44.39
CA ALA A 521 4.58 -4.56 44.49
C ALA A 521 4.60 -5.08 45.93
N LEU A 522 4.87 -4.22 46.90
CA LEU A 522 4.83 -4.55 48.35
C LEU A 522 3.42 -4.85 48.82
N ARG A 523 2.42 -4.04 48.40
CA ARG A 523 1.05 -4.17 48.84
C ARG A 523 0.29 -5.34 48.17
N TYR A 524 0.54 -5.56 46.87
CA TYR A 524 -0.27 -6.44 46.02
C TYR A 524 0.53 -7.50 45.28
N GLY A 525 1.87 -7.46 45.33
CA GLY A 525 2.73 -8.26 44.46
C GLY A 525 3.61 -9.30 45.19
N GLY A 526 3.48 -9.45 46.50
CA GLY A 526 4.36 -10.36 47.27
C GLY A 526 5.80 -9.84 47.44
N GLY A 527 6.06 -8.57 47.08
CA GLY A 527 7.32 -7.89 47.16
C GLY A 527 7.90 -7.53 45.76
N PRO A 528 8.76 -6.49 45.74
CA PRO A 528 9.42 -6.09 44.49
C PRO A 528 10.51 -7.10 44.13
N GLY A 529 10.58 -7.43 42.84
CA GLY A 529 11.64 -8.24 42.25
C GLY A 529 12.68 -7.36 41.57
N ARG A 530 12.68 -7.41 40.24
CA ARG A 530 13.67 -6.72 39.41
C ARG A 530 13.17 -5.36 38.97
N LEU A 531 13.96 -4.32 39.26
CA LEU A 531 13.81 -2.97 38.70
C LEU A 531 14.70 -2.83 37.47
N ARG A 532 14.14 -2.30 36.37
CA ARG A 532 14.85 -2.06 35.14
C ARG A 532 14.63 -0.63 34.68
N LEU A 533 15.68 0.01 34.19
CA LEU A 533 15.65 1.28 33.48
C LEU A 533 16.13 1.06 32.06
N LEU A 534 15.34 1.50 31.11
CA LEU A 534 15.71 1.59 29.69
C LEU A 534 15.71 3.05 29.24
N TYR A 535 16.73 3.44 28.51
CA TYR A 535 16.85 4.76 27.93
C TYR A 535 17.38 4.68 26.50
N ASP A 536 16.63 5.24 25.56
CA ASP A 536 17.04 5.55 24.19
C ASP A 536 16.47 6.91 23.78
N GLU A 537 15.39 6.97 23.00
CA GLU A 537 14.62 8.20 22.75
C GLU A 537 13.67 8.57 23.91
N ARG A 538 13.49 7.66 24.87
CA ARG A 538 12.59 7.78 26.02
C ARG A 538 13.16 7.07 27.21
N LEU A 539 12.69 7.45 28.37
CA LEU A 539 13.00 6.73 29.59
C LEU A 539 11.84 5.79 29.94
N GLN A 540 12.14 4.51 30.04
CA GLN A 540 11.21 3.48 30.50
C GLN A 540 11.66 2.91 31.84
N VAL A 541 10.74 2.86 32.79
CA VAL A 541 10.91 2.25 34.10
C VAL A 541 10.06 1.02 34.19
N GLU A 542 10.61 -0.10 34.64
CA GLU A 542 9.90 -1.37 34.79
C GLU A 542 10.17 -1.97 36.15
N LEU A 543 9.13 -2.54 36.74
CA LEU A 543 9.25 -3.31 37.98
C LEU A 543 8.56 -4.67 37.81
N ALA A 544 9.32 -5.75 37.98
CA ALA A 544 8.81 -7.09 38.10
C ALA A 544 8.42 -7.42 39.56
N ASP A 545 7.32 -8.13 39.73
CA ASP A 545 6.92 -8.71 41.02
C ASP A 545 6.29 -10.09 40.84
N THR A 546 6.12 -10.84 41.91
CA THR A 546 5.60 -12.21 41.90
C THR A 546 4.08 -12.31 42.07
N GLY A 547 3.38 -11.18 42.19
CA GLY A 547 1.94 -11.17 42.39
C GLY A 547 1.13 -11.60 41.14
N PRO A 548 0.04 -12.33 41.32
CA PRO A 548 -0.75 -12.83 40.21
C PRO A 548 -1.67 -11.79 39.56
N ASP A 549 -2.01 -10.72 40.30
CA ASP A 549 -3.04 -9.79 39.87
C ASP A 549 -2.46 -8.56 39.15
N LEU A 550 -2.99 -8.27 37.98
CA LEU A 550 -2.62 -7.05 37.25
C LEU A 550 -3.20 -5.81 37.93
N PRO A 551 -2.42 -4.72 38.05
CA PRO A 551 -2.89 -3.50 38.65
C PRO A 551 -4.01 -2.87 37.79
N GLN A 552 -5.02 -2.32 38.46
CA GLN A 552 -6.13 -1.61 37.83
C GLN A 552 -6.22 -0.19 38.41
N ILE A 553 -6.52 0.78 37.55
CA ILE A 553 -6.85 2.13 38.01
C ILE A 553 -8.18 2.04 38.74
N GLN A 554 -8.18 2.33 40.04
CA GLN A 554 -9.40 2.45 40.83
C GLN A 554 -9.84 3.92 40.87
N HIS A 555 -11.12 4.19 40.86
CA HIS A 555 -11.67 5.48 41.20
C HIS A 555 -11.57 5.62 42.72
N ALA A 556 -10.44 6.21 43.19
CA ALA A 556 -10.27 6.49 44.62
C ALA A 556 -11.04 7.78 44.97
N ASP A 557 -11.88 7.72 45.99
CA ASP A 557 -12.51 8.91 46.58
C ASP A 557 -11.46 9.79 47.26
N VAL A 558 -11.77 11.08 47.41
CA VAL A 558 -10.85 12.10 47.96
C VAL A 558 -10.32 11.72 49.36
N SER A 559 -11.02 10.82 50.08
CA SER A 559 -10.73 10.32 51.41
C SER A 559 -9.85 9.07 51.47
N ASP A 560 -9.61 8.39 50.32
CA ASP A 560 -8.86 7.13 50.33
C ASP A 560 -7.34 7.38 50.36
N GLU A 561 -6.65 6.84 51.34
CA GLU A 561 -5.18 6.87 51.46
C GLU A 561 -4.48 5.92 50.43
N GLY A 562 -5.23 5.07 49.75
CA GLY A 562 -4.76 4.12 48.73
C GLY A 562 -5.39 4.30 47.35
N GLY A 563 -4.75 3.80 46.27
CA GLY A 563 -5.32 3.76 44.92
C GLY A 563 -4.94 4.94 43.99
N ARG A 564 -4.23 5.97 44.51
CA ARG A 564 -3.82 7.14 43.68
C ARG A 564 -2.52 6.92 42.89
N GLY A 565 -1.72 5.91 43.22
CA GLY A 565 -0.40 5.70 42.64
C GLY A 565 -0.43 5.52 41.12
N LEU A 566 -1.35 4.69 40.62
CA LEU A 566 -1.51 4.48 39.16
C LEU A 566 -2.15 5.67 38.45
N GLN A 567 -2.96 6.48 39.15
CA GLN A 567 -3.45 7.75 38.61
C GLN A 567 -2.34 8.76 38.46
N LEU A 568 -1.41 8.83 39.42
CA LEU A 568 -0.22 9.68 39.33
C LEU A 568 0.69 9.24 38.19
N ILE A 569 0.95 7.93 38.03
CA ILE A 569 1.72 7.40 36.93
C ILE A 569 1.06 7.75 35.58
N ASN A 570 -0.26 7.63 35.49
CA ASN A 570 -1.00 7.99 34.28
C ASN A 570 -0.95 9.49 33.94
N LEU A 571 -0.82 10.35 34.93
CA LEU A 571 -0.70 11.81 34.73
C LEU A 571 0.72 12.23 34.37
N LEU A 572 1.73 11.59 34.96
CA LEU A 572 3.14 12.00 34.87
C LEU A 572 3.87 11.32 33.70
N CYS A 573 3.38 10.17 33.25
CA CYS A 573 4.00 9.39 32.21
C CYS A 573 3.22 9.51 30.90
N ARG A 574 3.91 9.38 29.80
CA ARG A 574 3.31 9.34 28.47
C ARG A 574 2.33 8.18 28.35
N ARG A 575 2.74 7.03 28.83
CA ARG A 575 1.96 5.79 28.90
C ARG A 575 2.52 4.90 29.99
N TRP A 576 1.71 3.99 30.45
CA TRP A 576 2.08 2.92 31.36
C TRP A 576 1.30 1.65 31.01
N GLY A 577 1.73 0.54 31.54
CA GLY A 577 1.04 -0.74 31.34
C GLY A 577 1.53 -1.81 32.27
N SER A 578 0.89 -2.95 32.19
CA SER A 578 1.26 -4.14 32.96
C SER A 578 1.03 -5.40 32.12
N CYS A 579 1.88 -6.40 32.32
CA CYS A 579 1.68 -7.71 31.73
C CYS A 579 1.99 -8.82 32.72
N ARG A 580 1.40 -9.99 32.52
CA ARG A 580 1.74 -11.20 33.27
C ARG A 580 3.00 -11.84 32.68
N THR A 581 3.84 -12.36 33.54
CA THR A 581 5.01 -13.15 33.17
C THR A 581 4.86 -14.58 33.68
N ALA A 582 5.80 -15.45 33.36
CA ALA A 582 5.80 -16.84 33.88
C ALA A 582 5.93 -16.91 35.41
N THR A 583 6.50 -15.89 36.05
CA THR A 583 6.81 -15.85 37.48
C THR A 583 6.03 -14.80 38.28
N GLY A 584 5.14 -14.05 37.62
CA GLY A 584 4.37 -12.97 38.25
C GLY A 584 3.88 -11.95 37.24
N LYS A 585 4.24 -10.66 37.44
CA LYS A 585 3.90 -9.58 36.51
C LYS A 585 5.01 -8.55 36.39
N VAL A 586 4.98 -7.78 35.31
CA VAL A 586 5.77 -6.56 35.13
C VAL A 586 4.83 -5.37 35.00
N VAL A 587 5.12 -4.31 35.72
CA VAL A 587 4.47 -3.00 35.56
C VAL A 587 5.52 -2.01 35.05
N TRP A 588 5.18 -1.26 34.01
CA TRP A 588 6.11 -0.34 33.36
C TRP A 588 5.49 1.04 33.12
N ALA A 589 6.33 2.04 33.04
CA ALA A 589 5.95 3.41 32.73
C ALA A 589 7.00 4.06 31.82
N GLU A 590 6.54 4.82 30.82
CA GLU A 590 7.36 5.52 29.83
C GLU A 590 7.24 7.02 30.00
N GLN A 591 8.36 7.72 30.03
CA GLN A 591 8.47 9.17 30.16
C GLN A 591 9.08 9.77 28.90
N ASN A 592 8.58 10.95 28.49
CA ASN A 592 9.24 11.74 27.46
C ASN A 592 10.53 12.36 28.02
N LEU A 593 11.53 12.51 27.16
CA LEU A 593 12.70 13.30 27.49
C LEU A 593 12.33 14.78 27.54
N PRO A 594 12.98 15.57 28.41
CA PRO A 594 12.88 17.02 28.37
C PRO A 594 13.39 17.50 26.99
N GLY A 595 12.65 18.41 26.37
CA GLY A 595 12.94 18.95 25.04
C GLY A 595 14.17 19.83 24.96
#